data_c3ef3c7c49275d2455fa789d1e46c1c1
#
_entry.id   c3ef3c7c49275d2455fa789d1e46c1c1
#
_cell.length_a   1.000
_cell.length_b   1.000
_cell.length_c   1.000
_cell.angle_alpha   90.00
_cell.angle_beta   90.00
_cell.angle_gamma   90.00
#
_symmetry.space_group_name_H-M   'P 1'
#
loop_
_entity.id
_entity.type
_entity.pdbx_description
1 polymer ?
#
loop_
_entity_poly.entity_id
_entity_poly.type
_entity_poly.pdbx_seq_one_letter_code
_entity_poly.pdbx_strand_id
1 'polypeptide(L)'
;MYDVVIIGAGPAGYVCAISLARQGAKVCVVEKNGLGGTCTQKGCIPTKYLHSMGNIVRKAKSAKKFGINSNIEIDYSILSSKMKSTVSKLASGIGFLFKEYGIELVNGEAIIKSQNHVIVNDKTLETKNIVLATGSKPKSFPSESLPEKIVSTDSIFDLEDLPESVLVVGGGYSGCEFASILNALGCKIWLVEMEDSLLPGQPKEIGDAIEKYMKLDGISVMAKSSIKIDNEKVMINEEEVNPEKILISTGRKPNFNTDELDKLGIAWNDDGIKVNECMQTNLSNVYAIGDIAGKYELAHVASYQGEVAAQNILGEKSAMDYSTVPFCVFTYPEVAIVGKCEGNSKEFPMIANAKANCLGDTRGFVKVFEENGILQGTVIVGEHASEIIGEATLAIKLKLKPKDVIETIHAHPTLPEAFVDALRSLDGKSIHSS
;
A
#
# COMPACT_ATOMS: atom_id res chain seq x y z
N MET A 1 -9.69 33.00 12.09
CA MET A 1 -8.33 32.41 12.04
C MET A 1 -8.40 30.99 12.61
N TYR A 2 -7.82 30.01 11.92
CA TYR A 2 -7.66 28.63 12.35
C TYR A 2 -6.32 28.43 13.05
N ASP A 3 -6.21 27.40 13.87
CA ASP A 3 -4.90 26.97 14.39
C ASP A 3 -4.14 26.20 13.31
N VAL A 4 -4.87 25.41 12.51
CA VAL A 4 -4.29 24.65 11.40
C VAL A 4 -5.25 24.57 10.21
N VAL A 5 -4.73 24.81 9.01
CA VAL A 5 -5.37 24.43 7.73
C VAL A 5 -4.59 23.27 7.13
N ILE A 6 -5.29 22.16 6.85
CA ILE A 6 -4.74 20.93 6.25
C ILE A 6 -5.23 20.82 4.82
N ILE A 7 -4.32 20.66 3.87
CA ILE A 7 -4.63 20.55 2.45
C ILE A 7 -4.54 19.08 2.01
N GLY A 8 -5.69 18.46 1.84
CA GLY A 8 -5.87 17.05 1.53
C GLY A 8 -6.41 16.24 2.71
N ALA A 9 -7.42 15.39 2.46
CA ALA A 9 -8.08 14.53 3.44
C ALA A 9 -7.75 13.04 3.23
N GLY A 10 -6.56 12.72 2.71
CA GLY A 10 -6.02 11.36 2.68
C GLY A 10 -5.62 10.85 4.06
N PRO A 11 -5.05 9.63 4.18
CA PRO A 11 -4.68 9.02 5.47
C PRO A 11 -3.84 9.95 6.37
N ALA A 12 -2.88 10.67 5.82
CA ALA A 12 -2.10 11.64 6.56
C ALA A 12 -2.96 12.81 7.07
N GLY A 13 -3.73 13.44 6.17
CA GLY A 13 -4.47 14.66 6.47
C GLY A 13 -5.61 14.45 7.44
N TYR A 14 -6.46 13.41 7.25
CA TYR A 14 -7.58 13.22 8.17
C TYR A 14 -7.13 12.73 9.55
N VAL A 15 -6.06 11.93 9.65
CA VAL A 15 -5.49 11.52 10.95
C VAL A 15 -4.91 12.72 11.69
N CYS A 16 -4.13 13.56 10.99
CA CYS A 16 -3.60 14.80 11.55
C CYS A 16 -4.74 15.72 12.05
N ALA A 17 -5.79 15.90 11.26
CA ALA A 17 -6.94 16.73 11.60
C ALA A 17 -7.63 16.26 12.88
N ILE A 18 -7.92 14.96 12.96
CA ILE A 18 -8.58 14.37 14.14
C ILE A 18 -7.68 14.45 15.37
N SER A 19 -6.37 14.18 15.22
CA SER A 19 -5.40 14.27 16.33
C SER A 19 -5.32 15.67 16.91
N LEU A 20 -5.30 16.70 16.07
CA LEU A 20 -5.30 18.10 16.48
C LEU A 20 -6.64 18.52 17.13
N ALA A 21 -7.76 18.18 16.49
CA ALA A 21 -9.08 18.58 16.97
C ALA A 21 -9.44 17.95 18.32
N ARG A 22 -9.02 16.71 18.58
CA ARG A 22 -9.17 16.03 19.87
C ARG A 22 -8.46 16.74 21.02
N GLN A 23 -7.44 17.54 20.72
CA GLN A 23 -6.71 18.38 21.69
C GLN A 23 -7.21 19.83 21.69
N GLY A 24 -8.36 20.09 21.07
CA GLY A 24 -9.03 21.40 21.10
C GLY A 24 -8.53 22.40 20.07
N ALA A 25 -7.68 22.03 19.13
CA ALA A 25 -7.26 22.91 18.06
C ALA A 25 -8.41 23.19 17.08
N LYS A 26 -8.52 24.42 16.57
CA LYS A 26 -9.46 24.81 15.54
C LYS A 26 -8.91 24.43 14.16
N VAL A 27 -9.42 23.33 13.57
CA VAL A 27 -8.90 22.73 12.35
C VAL A 27 -9.86 22.95 11.19
N CYS A 28 -9.29 23.30 10.01
CA CYS A 28 -9.98 23.28 8.73
C CYS A 28 -9.25 22.31 7.79
N VAL A 29 -9.98 21.44 7.12
CA VAL A 29 -9.47 20.54 6.09
C VAL A 29 -10.01 20.98 4.74
N VAL A 30 -9.12 21.13 3.75
CA VAL A 30 -9.49 21.40 2.36
C VAL A 30 -9.32 20.14 1.54
N GLU A 31 -10.38 19.68 0.88
CA GLU A 31 -10.37 18.47 0.04
C GLU A 31 -11.09 18.73 -1.28
N LYS A 32 -10.52 18.29 -2.40
CA LYS A 32 -11.08 18.51 -3.73
C LYS A 32 -11.81 17.30 -4.33
N ASN A 33 -11.46 16.08 -3.93
CA ASN A 33 -11.93 14.86 -4.59
C ASN A 33 -12.85 14.01 -3.69
N GLY A 34 -12.50 13.84 -2.41
CA GLY A 34 -13.26 13.00 -1.50
C GLY A 34 -12.47 12.55 -0.27
N LEU A 35 -13.18 12.39 0.84
CA LEU A 35 -12.60 12.01 2.11
C LEU A 35 -11.90 10.64 2.04
N GLY A 36 -10.77 10.54 2.72
CA GLY A 36 -9.93 9.35 2.75
C GLY A 36 -8.89 9.28 1.63
N GLY A 37 -8.91 10.25 0.68
CA GLY A 37 -7.92 10.40 -0.40
C GLY A 37 -7.77 9.15 -1.25
N THR A 38 -6.61 9.00 -1.92
CA THR A 38 -6.32 7.87 -2.81
C THR A 38 -6.55 6.53 -2.12
N CYS A 39 -6.09 6.34 -0.89
CA CYS A 39 -6.22 5.06 -0.17
C CYS A 39 -7.68 4.58 -0.08
N THR A 40 -8.60 5.44 0.35
CA THR A 40 -10.02 5.07 0.50
C THR A 40 -10.75 5.04 -0.84
N GLN A 41 -10.48 6.00 -1.72
CA GLN A 41 -11.27 6.21 -2.93
C GLN A 41 -10.83 5.33 -4.11
N LYS A 42 -9.50 5.18 -4.32
CA LYS A 42 -8.91 4.63 -5.54
C LYS A 42 -7.66 3.78 -5.30
N GLY A 43 -7.45 3.28 -4.09
CA GLY A 43 -6.23 2.55 -3.72
C GLY A 43 -6.50 1.38 -2.80
N CYS A 44 -6.08 1.51 -1.54
CA CYS A 44 -6.09 0.42 -0.56
C CYS A 44 -7.45 -0.28 -0.44
N ILE A 45 -8.53 0.50 -0.24
CA ILE A 45 -9.85 -0.08 0.06
C ILE A 45 -10.43 -0.81 -1.15
N PRO A 46 -10.59 -0.20 -2.33
CA PRO A 46 -11.14 -0.92 -3.47
C PRO A 46 -10.25 -2.09 -3.91
N THR A 47 -8.91 -1.97 -3.84
CA THR A 47 -8.00 -3.07 -4.16
C THR A 47 -8.17 -4.24 -3.20
N LYS A 48 -8.20 -4.00 -1.86
CA LYS A 48 -8.31 -5.07 -0.87
C LYS A 48 -9.71 -5.68 -0.86
N TYR A 49 -10.74 -4.90 -1.24
CA TYR A 49 -12.07 -5.45 -1.52
C TYR A 49 -12.02 -6.46 -2.67
N LEU A 50 -11.43 -6.07 -3.82
CA LEU A 50 -11.28 -6.98 -4.97
C LEU A 50 -10.38 -8.17 -4.66
N HIS A 51 -9.28 -7.97 -3.91
CA HIS A 51 -8.42 -9.06 -3.43
C HIS A 51 -9.22 -10.08 -2.60
N SER A 52 -10.02 -9.60 -1.65
CA SER A 52 -10.87 -10.47 -0.82
C SER A 52 -11.87 -11.28 -1.65
N MET A 53 -12.50 -10.65 -2.65
CA MET A 53 -13.42 -11.34 -3.57
C MET A 53 -12.67 -12.32 -4.48
N GLY A 54 -11.51 -11.94 -5.02
CA GLY A 54 -10.64 -12.84 -5.78
C GLY A 54 -10.22 -14.07 -4.98
N ASN A 55 -9.96 -13.90 -3.67
CA ASN A 55 -9.63 -15.03 -2.79
C ASN A 55 -10.82 -16.01 -2.64
N ILE A 56 -12.07 -15.50 -2.53
CA ILE A 56 -13.27 -16.34 -2.53
C ILE A 56 -13.36 -17.15 -3.84
N VAL A 57 -13.15 -16.51 -4.99
CA VAL A 57 -13.18 -17.18 -6.30
C VAL A 57 -12.11 -18.28 -6.37
N ARG A 58 -10.87 -17.99 -5.93
CA ARG A 58 -9.77 -18.97 -5.89
C ARG A 58 -10.10 -20.16 -4.99
N LYS A 59 -10.57 -19.90 -3.77
CA LYS A 59 -10.98 -20.95 -2.83
C LYS A 59 -12.09 -21.82 -3.42
N ALA A 60 -13.10 -21.21 -4.04
CA ALA A 60 -14.18 -21.94 -4.67
C ALA A 60 -13.71 -22.76 -5.88
N LYS A 61 -12.82 -22.23 -6.75
CA LYS A 61 -12.20 -22.99 -7.85
C LYS A 61 -11.39 -24.20 -7.34
N SER A 62 -10.70 -24.05 -6.21
CA SER A 62 -9.89 -25.13 -5.61
C SER A 62 -10.70 -26.11 -4.78
N ALA A 63 -11.93 -25.80 -4.40
CA ALA A 63 -12.78 -26.58 -3.49
C ALA A 63 -13.05 -28.01 -3.95
N LYS A 64 -13.01 -28.27 -5.25
CA LYS A 64 -13.14 -29.62 -5.82
C LYS A 64 -12.08 -30.59 -5.29
N LYS A 65 -10.88 -30.12 -4.96
CA LYS A 65 -9.80 -30.93 -4.35
C LYS A 65 -10.21 -31.50 -2.99
N PHE A 66 -11.18 -30.86 -2.34
CA PHE A 66 -11.69 -31.22 -1.01
C PHE A 66 -13.10 -31.87 -1.08
N GLY A 67 -13.55 -32.26 -2.29
CA GLY A 67 -14.84 -32.87 -2.49
C GLY A 67 -16.04 -31.91 -2.56
N ILE A 68 -15.78 -30.61 -2.64
CA ILE A 68 -16.81 -29.57 -2.74
C ILE A 68 -16.89 -29.09 -4.20
N ASN A 69 -18.02 -29.36 -4.87
CA ASN A 69 -18.26 -28.89 -6.22
C ASN A 69 -18.90 -27.49 -6.18
N SER A 70 -18.34 -26.57 -6.94
CA SER A 70 -18.85 -25.21 -7.07
C SER A 70 -18.92 -24.82 -8.56
N ASN A 71 -19.98 -24.13 -8.94
CA ASN A 71 -20.05 -23.38 -10.20
C ASN A 71 -19.90 -21.89 -9.84
N ILE A 72 -18.99 -21.17 -10.52
CA ILE A 72 -18.66 -19.79 -10.20
C ILE A 72 -18.99 -18.94 -11.40
N GLU A 73 -19.91 -18.02 -11.22
CA GLU A 73 -20.20 -16.92 -12.14
C GLU A 73 -19.94 -15.60 -11.42
N ILE A 74 -19.27 -14.67 -12.10
CA ILE A 74 -18.93 -13.37 -11.56
C ILE A 74 -19.80 -12.33 -12.25
N ASP A 75 -20.72 -11.72 -11.49
CA ASP A 75 -21.41 -10.51 -11.92
C ASP A 75 -20.58 -9.30 -11.48
N TYR A 76 -19.79 -8.77 -12.43
CA TYR A 76 -18.88 -7.66 -12.16
C TYR A 76 -19.65 -6.38 -11.81
N SER A 77 -20.84 -6.15 -12.32
CA SER A 77 -21.64 -4.97 -12.03
C SER A 77 -22.03 -4.93 -10.55
N ILE A 78 -22.47 -6.07 -10.01
CA ILE A 78 -22.77 -6.22 -8.57
C ILE A 78 -21.49 -6.07 -7.75
N LEU A 79 -20.40 -6.72 -8.14
CA LEU A 79 -19.11 -6.67 -7.44
C LEU A 79 -18.58 -5.23 -7.38
N SER A 80 -18.56 -4.50 -8.50
CA SER A 80 -18.16 -3.10 -8.58
C SER A 80 -19.06 -2.19 -7.75
N SER A 81 -20.38 -2.37 -7.81
CA SER A 81 -21.34 -1.62 -7.00
C SER A 81 -21.11 -1.80 -5.50
N LYS A 82 -20.87 -3.02 -5.04
CA LYS A 82 -20.57 -3.33 -3.62
C LYS A 82 -19.22 -2.76 -3.19
N MET A 83 -18.21 -2.82 -4.03
CA MET A 83 -16.92 -2.16 -3.80
C MET A 83 -17.11 -0.65 -3.60
N LYS A 84 -17.80 0.04 -4.53
CA LYS A 84 -18.09 1.48 -4.46
C LYS A 84 -18.91 1.84 -3.20
N SER A 85 -19.86 1.00 -2.83
CA SER A 85 -20.63 1.15 -1.59
C SER A 85 -19.74 1.07 -0.33
N THR A 86 -18.79 0.14 -0.31
CA THR A 86 -17.82 0.00 0.80
C THR A 86 -16.92 1.23 0.91
N VAL A 87 -16.41 1.73 -0.21
CA VAL A 87 -15.63 2.98 -0.29
C VAL A 87 -16.43 4.16 0.25
N SER A 88 -17.68 4.34 -0.22
CA SER A 88 -18.57 5.42 0.21
C SER A 88 -18.87 5.36 1.72
N LYS A 89 -19.11 4.16 2.25
CA LYS A 89 -19.34 3.95 3.68
C LYS A 89 -18.15 4.40 4.54
N LEU A 90 -16.93 4.04 4.14
CA LEU A 90 -15.73 4.42 4.87
C LEU A 90 -15.43 5.92 4.75
N ALA A 91 -15.60 6.51 3.58
CA ALA A 91 -15.48 7.96 3.40
C ALA A 91 -16.50 8.74 4.25
N SER A 92 -17.75 8.25 4.32
CA SER A 92 -18.79 8.82 5.18
C SER A 92 -18.44 8.71 6.65
N GLY A 93 -17.77 7.63 7.07
CA GLY A 93 -17.25 7.46 8.42
C GLY A 93 -16.24 8.54 8.81
N ILE A 94 -15.33 8.92 7.90
CA ILE A 94 -14.39 10.04 8.11
C ILE A 94 -15.16 11.36 8.24
N GLY A 95 -16.15 11.58 7.39
CA GLY A 95 -17.03 12.77 7.46
C GLY A 95 -17.80 12.87 8.78
N PHE A 96 -18.28 11.74 9.30
CA PHE A 96 -18.90 11.67 10.62
C PHE A 96 -17.92 12.09 11.72
N LEU A 97 -16.68 11.59 11.72
CA LEU A 97 -15.65 11.97 12.67
C LEU A 97 -15.30 13.46 12.58
N PHE A 98 -15.21 14.02 11.37
CA PHE A 98 -14.97 15.47 11.21
C PHE A 98 -16.08 16.28 11.89
N LYS A 99 -17.33 15.89 11.70
CA LYS A 99 -18.47 16.56 12.34
C LYS A 99 -18.42 16.42 13.87
N GLU A 100 -18.12 15.22 14.36
CA GLU A 100 -18.04 14.92 15.80
C GLU A 100 -16.97 15.74 16.50
N TYR A 101 -15.78 15.90 15.86
CA TYR A 101 -14.67 16.69 16.41
C TYR A 101 -14.69 18.16 16.01
N GLY A 102 -15.74 18.66 15.36
CA GLY A 102 -15.86 20.06 14.98
C GLY A 102 -14.84 20.52 13.93
N ILE A 103 -14.34 19.59 13.09
CA ILE A 103 -13.41 19.90 12.00
C ILE A 103 -14.21 20.50 10.84
N GLU A 104 -13.84 21.70 10.39
CA GLU A 104 -14.45 22.31 9.22
C GLU A 104 -13.90 21.68 7.95
N LEU A 105 -14.79 21.18 7.07
CA LEU A 105 -14.44 20.67 5.76
C LEU A 105 -14.81 21.69 4.69
N VAL A 106 -13.84 22.13 3.90
CA VAL A 106 -14.04 23.00 2.74
C VAL A 106 -13.74 22.20 1.48
N ASN A 107 -14.75 21.99 0.65
CA ASN A 107 -14.58 21.32 -0.64
C ASN A 107 -14.03 22.30 -1.67
N GLY A 108 -12.92 21.96 -2.31
CA GLY A 108 -12.29 22.75 -3.36
C GLY A 108 -10.79 22.56 -3.45
N GLU A 109 -10.20 23.18 -4.45
CA GLU A 109 -8.75 23.19 -4.62
C GLU A 109 -8.13 24.35 -3.84
N ALA A 110 -7.11 24.05 -3.04
CA ALA A 110 -6.40 25.01 -2.23
C ALA A 110 -5.25 25.64 -3.02
N ILE A 111 -5.05 26.94 -2.85
CA ILE A 111 -3.88 27.70 -3.31
C ILE A 111 -3.23 28.33 -2.08
N ILE A 112 -1.95 28.09 -1.87
CA ILE A 112 -1.22 28.69 -0.74
C ILE A 112 -0.73 30.08 -1.15
N LYS A 113 -1.34 31.10 -0.57
CA LYS A 113 -0.98 32.50 -0.86
C LYS A 113 0.24 32.98 -0.08
N SER A 114 0.37 32.51 1.16
CA SER A 114 1.49 32.80 2.06
C SER A 114 1.54 31.74 3.17
N GLN A 115 2.53 31.82 4.04
CA GLN A 115 2.68 30.91 5.19
C GLN A 115 1.49 30.90 6.17
N ASN A 116 0.58 31.86 6.07
CA ASN A 116 -0.58 32.00 6.95
C ASN A 116 -1.93 32.14 6.23
N HIS A 117 -1.94 32.08 4.89
CA HIS A 117 -3.14 32.27 4.10
C HIS A 117 -3.28 31.23 3.01
N VAL A 118 -4.42 30.52 3.01
CA VAL A 118 -4.82 29.55 1.99
C VAL A 118 -6.09 30.07 1.33
N ILE A 119 -6.15 30.04 -0.01
CA ILE A 119 -7.33 30.43 -0.80
C ILE A 119 -8.02 29.18 -1.29
N VAL A 120 -9.34 29.11 -1.11
CA VAL A 120 -10.23 28.05 -1.64
C VAL A 120 -11.51 28.69 -2.12
N ASN A 121 -11.89 28.49 -3.39
CA ASN A 121 -13.15 29.04 -3.95
C ASN A 121 -13.33 30.54 -3.64
N ASP A 122 -12.32 31.35 -3.90
CA ASP A 122 -12.29 32.80 -3.63
C ASP A 122 -12.37 33.23 -2.15
N LYS A 123 -12.38 32.27 -1.21
CA LYS A 123 -12.31 32.54 0.22
C LYS A 123 -10.86 32.42 0.70
N THR A 124 -10.42 33.39 1.50
CA THR A 124 -9.13 33.32 2.16
C THR A 124 -9.31 32.73 3.56
N LEU A 125 -8.61 31.64 3.84
CA LEU A 125 -8.53 30.98 5.12
C LEU A 125 -7.26 31.45 5.83
N GLU A 126 -7.40 32.17 6.93
CA GLU A 126 -6.29 32.62 7.77
C GLU A 126 -5.96 31.55 8.80
N THR A 127 -4.68 31.19 8.97
CA THR A 127 -4.24 30.11 9.82
C THR A 127 -2.88 30.37 10.48
N LYS A 128 -2.62 29.73 11.62
CA LYS A 128 -1.30 29.77 12.28
C LYS A 128 -0.34 28.77 11.61
N ASN A 129 -0.82 27.57 11.23
CA ASN A 129 -0.02 26.51 10.63
C ASN A 129 -0.70 25.98 9.36
N ILE A 130 0.10 25.54 8.39
CA ILE A 130 -0.35 24.83 7.18
C ILE A 130 0.24 23.42 7.16
N VAL A 131 -0.60 22.44 6.85
CA VAL A 131 -0.16 21.05 6.65
C VAL A 131 -0.47 20.65 5.21
N LEU A 132 0.57 20.29 4.46
CA LEU A 132 0.47 19.81 3.07
C LEU A 132 0.33 18.29 3.09
N ALA A 133 -0.83 17.79 2.64
CA ALA A 133 -1.18 16.37 2.63
C ALA A 133 -1.81 15.95 1.30
N THR A 134 -1.37 16.56 0.18
CA THR A 134 -1.96 16.38 -1.16
C THR A 134 -1.58 15.08 -1.83
N GLY A 135 -0.73 14.27 -1.19
CA GLY A 135 -0.39 12.91 -1.58
C GLY A 135 0.39 12.81 -2.88
N SER A 136 0.05 11.81 -3.68
CA SER A 136 0.70 11.48 -4.95
C SER A 136 -0.32 11.24 -6.06
N LYS A 137 0.16 11.16 -7.30
CA LYS A 137 -0.62 10.79 -8.50
C LYS A 137 0.14 9.77 -9.34
N PRO A 138 -0.55 8.89 -10.09
CA PRO A 138 0.11 7.96 -11.00
C PRO A 138 1.05 8.68 -11.97
N LYS A 139 2.19 8.07 -12.28
CA LYS A 139 3.06 8.54 -13.36
C LYS A 139 2.32 8.36 -14.68
N SER A 140 2.41 9.36 -15.57
CA SER A 140 1.87 9.26 -16.92
C SER A 140 2.71 8.30 -17.75
N PHE A 141 2.05 7.52 -18.60
CA PHE A 141 2.73 6.71 -19.60
C PHE A 141 2.96 7.56 -20.87
N PRO A 142 4.17 7.58 -21.44
CA PRO A 142 4.49 8.42 -22.59
C PRO A 142 4.00 7.79 -23.90
N SER A 143 2.70 7.59 -24.05
CA SER A 143 2.08 7.17 -25.32
C SER A 143 0.75 7.87 -25.49
N GLU A 144 0.57 8.48 -26.65
CA GLU A 144 -0.71 9.04 -27.10
C GLU A 144 -1.53 8.02 -27.93
N SER A 145 -0.94 6.85 -28.23
CA SER A 145 -1.60 5.76 -28.94
C SER A 145 -2.45 4.92 -27.98
N LEU A 146 -3.61 4.46 -28.45
CA LEU A 146 -4.55 3.59 -27.72
C LEU A 146 -5.04 4.15 -26.37
N PRO A 147 -5.44 5.43 -26.29
CA PRO A 147 -5.84 6.03 -25.02
C PRO A 147 -7.04 5.30 -24.37
N GLU A 148 -7.93 4.70 -25.15
CA GLU A 148 -9.10 3.94 -24.68
C GLU A 148 -8.74 2.59 -24.03
N LYS A 149 -7.56 2.02 -24.34
CA LYS A 149 -7.06 0.80 -23.71
C LYS A 149 -6.27 1.08 -22.44
N ILE A 150 -5.68 2.28 -22.31
CA ILE A 150 -4.79 2.62 -21.18
C ILE A 150 -5.60 3.02 -19.97
N VAL A 151 -5.34 2.32 -18.86
CA VAL A 151 -5.89 2.62 -17.54
C VAL A 151 -4.75 2.80 -16.52
N SER A 152 -4.95 3.70 -15.58
CA SER A 152 -4.04 3.89 -14.45
C SER A 152 -4.48 3.06 -13.25
N THR A 153 -3.62 2.98 -12.23
CA THR A 153 -3.98 2.38 -10.94
C THR A 153 -5.12 3.11 -10.23
N ASP A 154 -5.43 4.35 -10.61
CA ASP A 154 -6.54 5.12 -10.07
C ASP A 154 -7.84 4.90 -10.86
N SER A 155 -7.77 4.73 -12.19
CA SER A 155 -8.95 4.61 -13.07
C SER A 155 -9.39 3.16 -13.33
N ILE A 156 -8.62 2.16 -12.93
CA ILE A 156 -8.98 0.74 -13.10
C ILE A 156 -10.30 0.37 -12.38
N PHE A 157 -10.66 1.09 -11.32
CA PHE A 157 -11.90 0.88 -10.55
C PHE A 157 -13.14 1.49 -11.21
N ASP A 158 -12.95 2.27 -12.28
CA ASP A 158 -14.02 2.91 -13.04
C ASP A 158 -14.49 2.03 -14.23
N LEU A 159 -13.86 0.88 -14.45
CA LEU A 159 -14.28 -0.06 -15.48
C LEU A 159 -15.71 -0.53 -15.23
N GLU A 160 -16.52 -0.55 -16.29
CA GLU A 160 -17.91 -1.01 -16.25
C GLU A 160 -18.00 -2.53 -16.25
N ASP A 161 -17.12 -3.18 -17.04
CA ASP A 161 -17.02 -4.61 -17.18
C ASP A 161 -15.62 -5.12 -16.85
N LEU A 162 -15.54 -6.39 -16.47
CA LEU A 162 -14.28 -7.07 -16.26
C LEU A 162 -13.65 -7.40 -17.62
N PRO A 163 -12.45 -6.90 -17.96
CA PRO A 163 -11.83 -7.16 -19.25
C PRO A 163 -11.42 -8.63 -19.39
N GLU A 164 -11.51 -9.18 -20.61
CA GLU A 164 -11.04 -10.53 -20.89
C GLU A 164 -9.52 -10.66 -20.70
N SER A 165 -8.77 -9.59 -20.99
CA SER A 165 -7.32 -9.60 -20.91
C SER A 165 -6.73 -8.25 -20.54
N VAL A 166 -5.66 -8.28 -19.72
CA VAL A 166 -4.95 -7.08 -19.27
C VAL A 166 -3.45 -7.26 -19.38
N LEU A 167 -2.79 -6.28 -19.97
CA LEU A 167 -1.36 -6.10 -19.88
C LEU A 167 -1.06 -5.17 -18.70
N VAL A 168 -0.39 -5.69 -17.68
CA VAL A 168 0.06 -4.91 -16.52
C VAL A 168 1.51 -4.50 -16.74
N VAL A 169 1.77 -3.19 -16.75
CA VAL A 169 3.08 -2.58 -16.99
C VAL A 169 3.66 -2.10 -15.66
N GLY A 170 4.73 -2.75 -15.21
CA GLY A 170 5.38 -2.55 -13.92
C GLY A 170 5.05 -3.65 -12.92
N GLY A 171 6.08 -4.38 -12.49
CA GLY A 171 6.00 -5.49 -11.54
C GLY A 171 6.28 -5.08 -10.09
N GLY A 172 6.05 -3.80 -9.76
CA GLY A 172 6.04 -3.32 -8.39
C GLY A 172 4.80 -3.81 -7.62
N TYR A 173 4.56 -3.26 -6.43
CA TYR A 173 3.48 -3.71 -5.52
C TYR A 173 2.11 -3.71 -6.17
N SER A 174 1.69 -2.55 -6.69
CA SER A 174 0.37 -2.40 -7.30
C SER A 174 0.21 -3.29 -8.53
N GLY A 175 1.28 -3.41 -9.36
CA GLY A 175 1.23 -4.28 -10.53
C GLY A 175 1.07 -5.75 -10.17
N CYS A 176 1.81 -6.23 -9.20
CA CYS A 176 1.68 -7.60 -8.70
C CYS A 176 0.30 -7.86 -8.07
N GLU A 177 -0.21 -6.90 -7.27
CA GLU A 177 -1.56 -7.02 -6.69
C GLU A 177 -2.64 -7.10 -7.78
N PHE A 178 -2.65 -6.16 -8.72
CA PHE A 178 -3.65 -6.16 -9.80
C PHE A 178 -3.53 -7.37 -10.71
N ALA A 179 -2.31 -7.80 -11.05
CA ALA A 179 -2.11 -9.01 -11.84
C ALA A 179 -2.73 -10.24 -11.15
N SER A 180 -2.49 -10.40 -9.84
CA SER A 180 -3.06 -11.48 -9.04
C SER A 180 -4.57 -11.40 -8.93
N ILE A 181 -5.12 -10.21 -8.63
CA ILE A 181 -6.55 -9.99 -8.43
C ILE A 181 -7.33 -10.24 -9.72
N LEU A 182 -6.91 -9.60 -10.82
CA LEU A 182 -7.61 -9.71 -12.10
C LEU A 182 -7.53 -11.14 -12.67
N ASN A 183 -6.39 -11.82 -12.51
CA ASN A 183 -6.28 -13.25 -12.84
C ASN A 183 -7.23 -14.11 -12.01
N ALA A 184 -7.34 -13.89 -10.71
CA ALA A 184 -8.27 -14.63 -9.85
C ALA A 184 -9.73 -14.44 -10.29
N LEU A 185 -10.08 -13.24 -10.76
CA LEU A 185 -11.40 -12.89 -11.30
C LEU A 185 -11.63 -13.43 -12.73
N GLY A 186 -10.61 -13.96 -13.41
CA GLY A 186 -10.75 -14.65 -14.69
C GLY A 186 -10.11 -13.96 -15.90
N CYS A 187 -9.47 -12.80 -15.71
CA CYS A 187 -8.77 -12.13 -16.80
C CYS A 187 -7.49 -12.89 -17.20
N LYS A 188 -7.16 -12.90 -18.50
CA LYS A 188 -5.84 -13.29 -18.98
C LYS A 188 -4.85 -12.18 -18.72
N ILE A 189 -3.72 -12.47 -18.07
CA ILE A 189 -2.76 -11.44 -17.61
C ILE A 189 -1.39 -11.64 -18.24
N TRP A 190 -0.85 -10.55 -18.78
CA TRP A 190 0.58 -10.35 -18.99
C TRP A 190 1.07 -9.34 -17.96
N LEU A 191 2.11 -9.68 -17.22
CA LEU A 191 2.80 -8.79 -16.28
C LEU A 191 4.22 -8.56 -16.78
N VAL A 192 4.55 -7.31 -17.10
CA VAL A 192 5.85 -6.91 -17.64
C VAL A 192 6.58 -6.05 -16.63
N GLU A 193 7.83 -6.41 -16.33
CA GLU A 193 8.73 -5.65 -15.47
C GLU A 193 10.07 -5.41 -16.20
N MET A 194 10.57 -4.18 -16.13
CA MET A 194 11.82 -3.78 -16.78
C MET A 194 13.04 -4.27 -16.00
N GLU A 195 12.93 -4.29 -14.68
CA GLU A 195 13.95 -4.81 -13.78
C GLU A 195 14.05 -6.34 -13.87
N ASP A 196 15.08 -6.91 -13.25
CA ASP A 196 15.38 -8.34 -13.35
C ASP A 196 14.57 -9.23 -12.39
N SER A 197 13.73 -8.63 -11.56
CA SER A 197 12.87 -9.32 -10.59
C SER A 197 11.60 -8.51 -10.33
N LEU A 198 10.51 -9.21 -10.01
CA LEU A 198 9.32 -8.57 -9.45
C LEU A 198 9.63 -7.93 -8.09
N LEU A 199 8.82 -6.97 -7.68
CA LEU A 199 8.98 -6.22 -6.44
C LEU A 199 10.38 -5.57 -6.31
N PRO A 200 10.81 -4.77 -7.30
CA PRO A 200 12.12 -4.15 -7.30
C PRO A 200 12.35 -3.35 -5.99
N GLY A 201 13.59 -3.42 -5.48
CA GLY A 201 13.95 -2.83 -4.19
C GLY A 201 13.71 -3.74 -2.97
N GLN A 202 13.07 -4.91 -3.15
CA GLN A 202 12.97 -5.96 -2.13
C GLN A 202 14.03 -7.05 -2.36
N PRO A 203 14.33 -7.90 -1.35
CA PRO A 203 15.21 -9.05 -1.56
C PRO A 203 14.75 -9.89 -2.74
N LYS A 204 15.68 -10.22 -3.64
CA LYS A 204 15.40 -10.90 -4.92
C LYS A 204 14.63 -12.22 -4.72
N GLU A 205 14.89 -12.95 -3.66
CA GLU A 205 14.21 -14.21 -3.34
C GLU A 205 12.70 -14.07 -3.20
N ILE A 206 12.21 -12.88 -2.81
CA ILE A 206 10.79 -12.58 -2.68
C ILE A 206 10.17 -12.40 -4.07
N GLY A 207 10.83 -11.62 -4.93
CA GLY A 207 10.38 -11.43 -6.31
C GLY A 207 10.35 -12.75 -7.08
N ASP A 208 11.40 -13.58 -6.93
CA ASP A 208 11.48 -14.92 -7.55
C ASP A 208 10.36 -15.85 -7.05
N ALA A 209 10.04 -15.81 -5.73
CA ALA A 209 8.96 -16.61 -5.17
C ALA A 209 7.59 -16.18 -5.72
N ILE A 210 7.33 -14.88 -5.78
CA ILE A 210 6.06 -14.35 -6.30
C ILE A 210 5.94 -14.61 -7.81
N GLU A 211 6.98 -14.42 -8.59
CA GLU A 211 7.01 -14.76 -10.01
C GLU A 211 6.65 -16.23 -10.23
N LYS A 212 7.26 -17.15 -9.45
CA LYS A 212 6.98 -18.59 -9.51
C LYS A 212 5.48 -18.88 -9.25
N TYR A 213 4.91 -18.29 -8.19
CA TYR A 213 3.51 -18.55 -7.84
C TYR A 213 2.54 -17.92 -8.86
N MET A 214 2.84 -16.74 -9.37
CA MET A 214 2.05 -16.10 -10.43
C MET A 214 2.03 -16.92 -11.71
N LYS A 215 3.20 -17.46 -12.11
CA LYS A 215 3.28 -18.38 -13.28
C LYS A 215 2.49 -19.66 -13.06
N LEU A 216 2.52 -20.25 -11.86
CA LEU A 216 1.70 -21.40 -11.51
C LEU A 216 0.19 -21.10 -11.54
N ASP A 217 -0.20 -19.88 -11.24
CA ASP A 217 -1.59 -19.42 -11.32
C ASP A 217 -1.99 -19.00 -12.77
N GLY A 218 -1.08 -19.14 -13.76
CA GLY A 218 -1.36 -18.90 -15.18
C GLY A 218 -1.12 -17.48 -15.67
N ILE A 219 -0.46 -16.62 -14.87
CA ILE A 219 -0.05 -15.28 -15.28
C ILE A 219 1.22 -15.37 -16.13
N SER A 220 1.22 -14.70 -17.29
CA SER A 220 2.42 -14.58 -18.15
C SER A 220 3.32 -13.47 -17.57
N VAL A 221 4.29 -13.85 -16.74
CA VAL A 221 5.24 -12.92 -16.13
C VAL A 221 6.50 -12.81 -16.96
N MET A 222 6.90 -11.59 -17.31
CA MET A 222 8.07 -11.24 -18.11
C MET A 222 8.89 -10.15 -17.41
N ALA A 223 9.88 -10.57 -16.61
CA ALA A 223 10.92 -9.70 -16.09
C ALA A 223 11.97 -9.39 -17.17
N LYS A 224 12.80 -8.37 -16.98
CA LYS A 224 13.80 -7.86 -17.96
C LYS A 224 13.17 -7.57 -19.32
N SER A 225 11.95 -7.08 -19.33
CA SER A 225 11.17 -6.87 -20.54
C SER A 225 10.64 -5.44 -20.60
N SER A 226 10.57 -4.92 -21.81
CA SER A 226 10.01 -3.61 -22.10
C SER A 226 8.80 -3.71 -23.00
N ILE A 227 7.95 -2.69 -22.93
CA ILE A 227 6.84 -2.56 -23.86
C ILE A 227 7.07 -1.40 -24.82
N LYS A 228 6.56 -1.55 -26.03
CA LYS A 228 6.45 -0.50 -27.03
C LYS A 228 5.03 -0.49 -27.55
N ILE A 229 4.41 0.68 -27.60
CA ILE A 229 3.12 0.91 -28.27
C ILE A 229 3.41 1.76 -29.49
N ASP A 230 3.14 1.21 -30.67
CA ASP A 230 3.42 1.86 -31.96
C ASP A 230 2.31 1.51 -32.95
N ASN A 231 1.68 2.54 -33.58
CA ASN A 231 0.63 2.37 -34.57
C ASN A 231 -0.47 1.35 -34.18
N GLU A 232 -1.01 1.47 -32.95
CA GLU A 232 -2.02 0.58 -32.37
C GLU A 232 -1.55 -0.84 -32.04
N LYS A 233 -0.28 -1.16 -32.23
CA LYS A 233 0.33 -2.43 -31.87
C LYS A 233 1.00 -2.33 -30.49
N VAL A 234 0.79 -3.34 -29.67
CA VAL A 234 1.44 -3.48 -28.38
C VAL A 234 2.47 -4.60 -28.50
N MET A 235 3.72 -4.24 -28.31
CA MET A 235 4.85 -5.17 -28.35
C MET A 235 5.42 -5.35 -26.96
N ILE A 236 5.65 -6.59 -26.56
CA ILE A 236 6.48 -6.94 -25.41
C ILE A 236 7.78 -7.51 -25.99
N ASN A 237 8.88 -6.76 -25.82
CA ASN A 237 10.11 -7.02 -26.57
C ASN A 237 9.82 -7.09 -28.11
N GLU A 238 9.89 -8.28 -28.70
CA GLU A 238 9.64 -8.52 -30.15
C GLU A 238 8.30 -9.22 -30.42
N GLU A 239 7.53 -9.58 -29.38
CA GLU A 239 6.26 -10.29 -29.53
C GLU A 239 5.07 -9.31 -29.51
N GLU A 240 4.20 -9.41 -30.53
CA GLU A 240 2.96 -8.64 -30.58
C GLU A 240 1.91 -9.27 -29.65
N VAL A 241 1.31 -8.48 -28.78
CA VAL A 241 0.19 -8.87 -27.93
C VAL A 241 -0.99 -7.94 -28.14
N ASN A 242 -2.20 -8.46 -27.93
CA ASN A 242 -3.42 -7.65 -28.09
C ASN A 242 -4.26 -7.70 -26.80
N PRO A 243 -3.87 -6.99 -25.74
CA PRO A 243 -4.68 -6.87 -24.54
C PRO A 243 -5.91 -5.99 -24.78
N GLU A 244 -6.99 -6.30 -24.07
CA GLU A 244 -8.17 -5.43 -24.04
C GLU A 244 -7.90 -4.14 -23.28
N LYS A 245 -7.19 -4.24 -22.14
CA LYS A 245 -6.72 -3.08 -21.35
C LYS A 245 -5.24 -3.16 -21.05
N ILE A 246 -4.63 -1.99 -20.87
CA ILE A 246 -3.23 -1.81 -20.48
C ILE A 246 -3.20 -1.03 -19.18
N LEU A 247 -2.87 -1.70 -18.07
CA LEU A 247 -2.77 -1.07 -16.77
C LEU A 247 -1.35 -0.55 -16.54
N ILE A 248 -1.22 0.76 -16.39
CA ILE A 248 0.05 1.41 -16.07
C ILE A 248 0.26 1.44 -14.57
N SER A 249 1.27 0.70 -14.11
CA SER A 249 1.65 0.54 -12.70
C SER A 249 3.13 0.83 -12.46
N THR A 250 3.68 1.84 -13.17
CA THR A 250 5.10 2.22 -13.13
C THR A 250 5.45 3.20 -12.02
N GLY A 251 4.64 3.27 -10.99
CA GLY A 251 4.84 4.10 -9.80
C GLY A 251 4.04 5.40 -9.81
N ARG A 252 4.23 6.15 -8.75
CA ARG A 252 3.53 7.42 -8.48
C ARG A 252 4.55 8.58 -8.43
N LYS A 253 4.07 9.80 -8.40
CA LYS A 253 4.88 11.00 -8.15
C LYS A 253 4.14 11.92 -7.18
N PRO A 254 4.87 12.68 -6.35
CA PRO A 254 4.28 13.65 -5.44
C PRO A 254 3.38 14.64 -6.15
N ASN A 255 2.28 15.02 -5.50
CA ASN A 255 1.27 15.89 -6.09
C ASN A 255 1.33 17.31 -5.51
N PHE A 256 2.17 18.15 -6.09
CA PHE A 256 2.29 19.57 -5.76
C PHE A 256 2.52 20.42 -7.01
N ASN A 257 2.35 21.74 -6.86
CA ASN A 257 2.68 22.74 -7.87
C ASN A 257 4.04 23.34 -7.53
N THR A 258 5.03 23.14 -8.40
CA THR A 258 6.41 23.63 -8.21
C THR A 258 6.49 25.15 -8.13
N ASP A 259 5.75 25.87 -8.99
CA ASP A 259 5.75 27.33 -9.01
C ASP A 259 5.20 27.92 -7.71
N GLU A 260 4.24 27.23 -7.08
CA GLU A 260 3.68 27.62 -5.79
C GLU A 260 4.68 27.43 -4.65
N LEU A 261 5.37 26.27 -4.61
CA LEU A 261 6.40 25.99 -3.63
C LEU A 261 7.58 26.96 -3.75
N ASP A 262 8.04 27.24 -4.97
CA ASP A 262 9.14 28.16 -5.23
C ASP A 262 8.82 29.59 -4.79
N LYS A 263 7.60 30.09 -5.07
CA LYS A 263 7.14 31.40 -4.61
C LYS A 263 7.10 31.54 -3.10
N LEU A 264 6.84 30.42 -2.40
CA LEU A 264 6.78 30.37 -0.93
C LEU A 264 8.15 30.09 -0.32
N GLY A 265 9.14 29.71 -1.11
CA GLY A 265 10.46 29.30 -0.64
C GLY A 265 10.45 27.95 0.09
N ILE A 266 9.50 27.07 -0.20
CA ILE A 266 9.43 25.71 0.36
C ILE A 266 10.41 24.81 -0.41
N ALA A 267 11.31 24.16 0.31
CA ALA A 267 12.31 23.27 -0.27
C ALA A 267 11.70 21.94 -0.74
N TRP A 268 11.98 21.55 -1.98
CA TRP A 268 11.49 20.30 -2.60
C TRP A 268 12.51 19.72 -3.58
N ASN A 269 12.29 18.49 -4.02
CA ASN A 269 12.93 17.84 -5.19
C ASN A 269 11.93 16.89 -5.84
N ASP A 270 12.39 16.09 -6.84
CA ASP A 270 11.55 15.15 -7.58
C ASP A 270 10.93 14.05 -6.69
N ASP A 271 11.56 13.74 -5.56
CA ASP A 271 11.02 12.77 -4.61
C ASP A 271 9.93 13.36 -3.72
N GLY A 272 9.89 14.69 -3.49
CA GLY A 272 8.90 15.33 -2.64
C GLY A 272 9.35 16.60 -1.92
N ILE A 273 8.49 17.11 -1.07
CA ILE A 273 8.77 18.25 -0.18
C ILE A 273 9.75 17.81 0.91
N LYS A 274 10.82 18.59 1.12
CA LYS A 274 11.81 18.31 2.15
C LYS A 274 11.28 18.62 3.54
N VAL A 275 11.34 17.62 4.41
CA VAL A 275 10.93 17.71 5.81
C VAL A 275 12.00 17.14 6.72
N ASN A 276 12.03 17.64 7.95
CA ASN A 276 12.81 17.03 9.04
C ASN A 276 12.06 15.83 9.67
N GLU A 277 12.61 15.23 10.70
CA GLU A 277 11.98 14.11 11.42
C GLU A 277 10.66 14.46 12.12
N CYS A 278 10.39 15.73 12.35
CA CYS A 278 9.14 16.24 12.91
C CYS A 278 8.07 16.53 11.84
N MET A 279 8.33 16.19 10.58
CA MET A 279 7.48 16.49 9.42
C MET A 279 7.39 17.97 9.05
N GLN A 280 8.24 18.84 9.61
CA GLN A 280 8.29 20.26 9.37
C GLN A 280 9.17 20.56 8.16
N THR A 281 8.74 21.46 7.29
CA THR A 281 9.51 21.97 6.15
C THR A 281 10.63 22.93 6.63
N ASN A 282 11.29 23.60 5.71
CA ASN A 282 12.19 24.71 6.04
C ASN A 282 11.47 25.98 6.56
N LEU A 283 10.14 26.01 6.51
CA LEU A 283 9.30 27.06 7.10
C LEU A 283 8.69 26.53 8.42
N SER A 284 8.89 27.29 9.49
CA SER A 284 8.60 26.82 10.86
C SER A 284 7.14 26.49 11.18
N ASN A 285 6.20 27.00 10.38
CA ASN A 285 4.76 26.76 10.52
C ASN A 285 4.14 26.03 9.34
N VAL A 286 4.96 25.42 8.47
CA VAL A 286 4.51 24.62 7.33
C VAL A 286 5.06 23.21 7.46
N TYR A 287 4.16 22.23 7.41
CA TYR A 287 4.44 20.79 7.49
C TYR A 287 4.05 20.10 6.19
N ALA A 288 4.69 18.99 5.88
CA ALA A 288 4.31 18.12 4.76
C ALA A 288 4.29 16.65 5.22
N ILE A 289 3.18 15.95 4.92
CA ILE A 289 2.92 14.59 5.41
C ILE A 289 2.31 13.70 4.33
N GLY A 290 2.55 12.40 4.40
CA GLY A 290 2.14 11.43 3.40
C GLY A 290 3.06 11.44 2.18
N ASP A 291 2.55 10.92 1.07
CA ASP A 291 3.33 10.70 -0.16
C ASP A 291 3.99 11.97 -0.70
N ILE A 292 3.43 13.14 -0.40
CA ILE A 292 4.01 14.43 -0.81
C ILE A 292 5.40 14.67 -0.21
N ALA A 293 5.71 14.05 0.95
CA ALA A 293 7.03 14.10 1.58
C ALA A 293 8.04 13.08 1.02
N GLY A 294 7.62 12.21 0.11
CA GLY A 294 8.47 11.42 -0.78
C GLY A 294 9.24 10.24 -0.19
N LYS A 295 9.05 9.87 1.09
CA LYS A 295 9.86 8.81 1.70
C LYS A 295 9.25 7.42 1.56
N TYR A 296 7.94 7.29 1.78
CA TYR A 296 7.16 6.07 1.64
C TYR A 296 5.76 6.39 1.12
N GLU A 297 5.31 5.65 0.12
CA GLU A 297 3.94 5.73 -0.41
C GLU A 297 3.05 4.67 0.27
N LEU A 298 2.96 4.72 1.61
CA LEU A 298 2.26 3.77 2.46
C LEU A 298 1.27 4.48 3.39
N ALA A 299 0.02 4.04 3.36
CA ALA A 299 -1.06 4.69 4.11
C ALA A 299 -0.83 4.71 5.62
N HIS A 300 -0.29 3.64 6.22
CA HIS A 300 0.03 3.57 7.65
C HIS A 300 1.21 4.48 8.03
N VAL A 301 2.20 4.65 7.14
CA VAL A 301 3.26 5.65 7.32
C VAL A 301 2.68 7.05 7.27
N ALA A 302 1.84 7.35 6.27
CA ALA A 302 1.17 8.63 6.11
C ALA A 302 0.33 8.98 7.35
N SER A 303 -0.42 8.02 7.90
CA SER A 303 -1.20 8.22 9.14
C SER A 303 -0.30 8.55 10.32
N TYR A 304 0.78 7.81 10.52
CA TYR A 304 1.71 8.07 11.63
C TYR A 304 2.47 9.39 11.47
N GLN A 305 2.83 9.80 10.25
CA GLN A 305 3.33 11.14 9.96
C GLN A 305 2.31 12.22 10.34
N GLY A 306 1.03 11.97 10.14
CA GLY A 306 -0.06 12.86 10.57
C GLY A 306 -0.11 13.05 12.07
N GLU A 307 0.07 11.99 12.86
CA GLU A 307 0.15 12.05 14.32
C GLU A 307 1.40 12.82 14.80
N VAL A 308 2.57 12.52 14.20
CA VAL A 308 3.83 13.22 14.51
C VAL A 308 3.73 14.71 14.22
N ALA A 309 3.18 15.10 13.06
CA ALA A 309 2.98 16.51 12.74
C ALA A 309 2.02 17.19 13.72
N ALA A 310 0.90 16.52 14.08
CA ALA A 310 -0.06 17.05 15.04
C ALA A 310 0.57 17.30 16.42
N GLN A 311 1.35 16.36 16.94
CA GLN A 311 2.05 16.49 18.21
C GLN A 311 3.03 17.67 18.20
N ASN A 312 3.82 17.83 17.13
CA ASN A 312 4.75 18.95 17.01
C ASN A 312 4.04 20.31 16.90
N ILE A 313 2.91 20.39 16.17
CA ILE A 313 2.08 21.59 16.08
C ILE A 313 1.52 21.99 17.46
N LEU A 314 1.20 21.00 18.31
CA LEU A 314 0.72 21.22 19.68
C LEU A 314 1.84 21.54 20.67
N GLY A 315 3.11 21.53 20.22
CA GLY A 315 4.29 21.84 21.07
C GLY A 315 4.89 20.62 21.77
N GLU A 316 4.41 19.41 21.46
CA GLU A 316 5.03 18.16 21.90
C GLU A 316 6.22 17.83 20.98
N LYS A 317 7.26 17.19 21.55
CA LYS A 317 8.40 16.74 20.74
C LYS A 317 8.17 15.32 20.28
N SER A 318 7.93 15.14 18.99
CA SER A 318 7.77 13.84 18.36
C SER A 318 8.58 13.74 17.08
N ALA A 319 9.12 12.56 16.79
CA ALA A 319 9.93 12.31 15.60
C ALA A 319 9.52 11.00 14.92
N MET A 320 9.60 10.98 13.60
CA MET A 320 9.38 9.78 12.81
C MET A 320 10.51 8.76 12.99
N ASP A 321 10.14 7.53 13.33
CA ASP A 321 11.02 6.38 13.30
C ASP A 321 10.59 5.43 12.18
N TYR A 322 11.41 5.30 11.16
CA TYR A 322 11.16 4.44 10.01
C TYR A 322 11.84 3.07 10.10
N SER A 323 12.48 2.72 11.23
CA SER A 323 13.25 1.48 11.37
C SER A 323 12.41 0.21 11.32
N THR A 324 11.11 0.33 11.62
CA THR A 324 10.20 -0.82 11.72
C THR A 324 8.89 -0.59 10.97
N VAL A 325 8.98 -0.12 9.72
CA VAL A 325 7.81 0.03 8.86
C VAL A 325 7.50 -1.32 8.23
N PRO A 326 6.33 -1.93 8.50
CA PRO A 326 5.93 -3.16 7.83
C PRO A 326 5.49 -2.84 6.40
N PHE A 327 5.79 -3.76 5.51
CA PHE A 327 5.52 -3.67 4.10
C PHE A 327 4.72 -4.89 3.66
N CYS A 328 3.55 -4.70 3.04
CA CYS A 328 2.66 -5.78 2.62
C CYS A 328 2.27 -5.67 1.16
N VAL A 329 2.25 -6.80 0.44
CA VAL A 329 1.77 -6.93 -0.93
C VAL A 329 0.68 -7.99 -0.97
N PHE A 330 -0.49 -7.62 -1.44
CA PHE A 330 -1.69 -8.46 -1.43
C PHE A 330 -1.81 -9.27 -2.73
N THR A 331 -0.82 -10.15 -2.93
CA THR A 331 -0.80 -11.17 -3.98
C THR A 331 -1.37 -12.50 -3.47
N TYR A 332 -1.26 -13.57 -4.26
CA TYR A 332 -1.59 -14.95 -3.83
C TYR A 332 -0.39 -15.87 -4.10
N PRO A 333 0.41 -16.20 -3.06
CA PRO A 333 0.28 -15.83 -1.66
C PRO A 333 0.61 -14.34 -1.40
N GLU A 334 0.18 -13.81 -0.24
CA GLU A 334 0.57 -12.48 0.23
C GLU A 334 2.06 -12.44 0.58
N VAL A 335 2.62 -11.23 0.56
CA VAL A 335 3.97 -10.95 1.04
C VAL A 335 3.91 -9.94 2.16
N ALA A 336 4.69 -10.14 3.22
CA ALA A 336 4.90 -9.15 4.25
C ALA A 336 6.37 -9.11 4.68
N ILE A 337 6.89 -7.91 4.90
CA ILE A 337 8.30 -7.67 5.21
C ILE A 337 8.37 -6.61 6.30
N VAL A 338 9.27 -6.78 7.27
CA VAL A 338 9.58 -5.74 8.25
C VAL A 338 11.02 -5.83 8.70
N GLY A 339 11.64 -4.68 8.97
CA GLY A 339 13.00 -4.58 9.49
C GLY A 339 14.09 -4.83 8.46
N LYS A 340 15.27 -5.20 8.92
CA LYS A 340 16.47 -5.41 8.12
C LYS A 340 16.60 -6.87 7.73
N CYS A 341 16.48 -7.18 6.45
CA CYS A 341 16.52 -8.54 5.91
C CYS A 341 17.96 -8.95 5.53
N GLU A 342 18.88 -8.84 6.45
CA GLU A 342 20.31 -9.18 6.27
C GLU A 342 20.84 -9.88 7.53
N GLY A 343 21.96 -10.62 7.42
CA GLY A 343 22.63 -11.29 8.53
C GLY A 343 22.31 -12.78 8.67
N ASN A 344 22.40 -13.31 9.88
CA ASN A 344 22.05 -14.69 10.15
C ASN A 344 20.57 -14.92 9.97
N SER A 345 20.19 -15.87 9.13
CA SER A 345 18.79 -16.09 8.80
C SER A 345 18.41 -17.57 8.74
N LYS A 346 17.16 -17.83 9.02
CA LYS A 346 16.55 -19.17 8.88
C LYS A 346 15.14 -19.02 8.30
N GLU A 347 14.75 -20.06 7.60
CA GLU A 347 13.46 -20.16 6.92
C GLU A 347 12.66 -21.36 7.46
N PHE A 348 11.35 -21.15 7.57
CA PHE A 348 10.38 -22.20 7.87
C PHE A 348 9.36 -22.28 6.75
N PRO A 349 9.23 -23.42 6.06
CA PRO A 349 8.31 -23.55 4.93
C PRO A 349 6.85 -23.66 5.41
N MET A 350 5.92 -22.93 4.79
CA MET A 350 4.50 -22.97 5.16
C MET A 350 3.85 -24.35 5.02
N ILE A 351 4.39 -25.22 4.19
CA ILE A 351 3.92 -26.62 4.08
C ILE A 351 4.09 -27.42 5.40
N ALA A 352 4.99 -27.01 6.29
CA ALA A 352 5.17 -27.64 7.60
C ALA A 352 4.24 -27.05 8.68
N ASN A 353 3.50 -25.97 8.39
CA ASN A 353 2.56 -25.38 9.31
C ASN A 353 1.21 -26.11 9.28
N ALA A 354 0.73 -26.56 10.46
CA ALA A 354 -0.52 -27.31 10.58
C ALA A 354 -1.74 -26.54 10.07
N LYS A 355 -1.83 -25.23 10.37
CA LYS A 355 -2.97 -24.40 9.95
C LYS A 355 -2.99 -24.16 8.44
N ALA A 356 -1.84 -23.96 7.82
CA ALA A 356 -1.72 -23.83 6.36
C ALA A 356 -2.23 -25.10 5.66
N ASN A 357 -1.90 -26.28 6.18
CA ASN A 357 -2.44 -27.55 5.68
C ASN A 357 -3.96 -27.64 5.85
N CYS A 358 -4.51 -27.23 6.99
CA CYS A 358 -5.97 -27.19 7.20
C CYS A 358 -6.68 -26.22 6.24
N LEU A 359 -6.03 -25.12 5.85
CA LEU A 359 -6.58 -24.15 4.89
C LEU A 359 -6.45 -24.61 3.43
N GLY A 360 -5.54 -25.59 3.18
CA GLY A 360 -5.27 -26.08 1.82
C GLY A 360 -4.45 -25.12 0.98
N ASP A 361 -3.80 -24.13 1.59
CA ASP A 361 -2.80 -23.27 0.94
C ASP A 361 -1.50 -23.29 1.75
N THR A 362 -0.53 -24.05 1.24
CA THR A 362 0.78 -24.30 1.88
C THR A 362 1.92 -23.59 1.16
N ARG A 363 1.60 -22.66 0.26
CA ARG A 363 2.59 -21.91 -0.49
C ARG A 363 3.32 -20.93 0.42
N GLY A 364 4.64 -20.82 0.20
CA GLY A 364 5.47 -19.81 0.84
C GLY A 364 6.29 -20.30 2.03
N PHE A 365 6.76 -19.32 2.77
CA PHE A 365 7.70 -19.50 3.88
C PHE A 365 7.66 -18.31 4.84
N VAL A 366 8.21 -18.50 6.03
CA VAL A 366 8.57 -17.43 6.97
C VAL A 366 10.08 -17.46 7.14
N LYS A 367 10.74 -16.34 6.87
CA LYS A 367 12.17 -16.15 7.04
C LYS A 367 12.46 -15.08 8.07
N VAL A 368 13.30 -15.35 9.01
CA VAL A 368 13.68 -14.46 10.11
C VAL A 368 15.17 -14.14 10.04
N PHE A 369 15.52 -12.93 10.45
CA PHE A 369 16.89 -12.42 10.42
C PHE A 369 17.28 -11.96 11.82
N GLU A 370 18.46 -12.36 12.25
CA GLU A 370 18.99 -12.08 13.58
C GLU A 370 20.41 -11.52 13.47
N GLU A 371 20.71 -10.57 14.33
CA GLU A 371 22.07 -10.04 14.52
C GLU A 371 22.32 -9.81 16.01
N ASN A 372 23.44 -10.37 16.51
CA ASN A 372 23.87 -10.26 17.93
C ASN A 372 22.79 -10.71 18.95
N GLY A 373 22.03 -11.75 18.61
CA GLY A 373 20.96 -12.30 19.48
C GLY A 373 19.68 -11.47 19.50
N ILE A 374 19.52 -10.49 18.59
CA ILE A 374 18.33 -9.63 18.51
C ILE A 374 17.68 -9.81 17.14
N LEU A 375 16.36 -9.96 17.12
CA LEU A 375 15.57 -10.02 15.88
C LEU A 375 15.68 -8.70 15.11
N GLN A 376 16.09 -8.78 13.85
CA GLN A 376 16.33 -7.61 12.99
C GLN A 376 15.31 -7.47 11.87
N GLY A 377 14.82 -8.56 11.33
CA GLY A 377 13.93 -8.56 10.19
C GLY A 377 13.12 -9.85 10.06
N THR A 378 12.03 -9.76 9.32
CA THR A 378 11.16 -10.90 9.01
C THR A 378 10.56 -10.71 7.62
N VAL A 379 10.58 -11.79 6.84
CA VAL A 379 9.88 -11.93 5.56
C VAL A 379 8.87 -13.05 5.69
N ILE A 380 7.64 -12.80 5.29
CA ILE A 380 6.58 -13.80 5.23
C ILE A 380 6.03 -13.82 3.81
N VAL A 381 6.04 -14.98 3.18
CA VAL A 381 5.30 -15.27 1.97
C VAL A 381 4.28 -16.35 2.33
N GLY A 382 2.99 -16.06 2.24
CA GLY A 382 1.97 -17.02 2.65
C GLY A 382 0.58 -16.41 2.75
N GLU A 383 -0.43 -17.26 2.96
CA GLU A 383 -1.79 -16.80 3.22
C GLU A 383 -1.82 -15.98 4.53
N HIS A 384 -2.47 -14.81 4.52
CA HIS A 384 -2.55 -13.89 5.67
C HIS A 384 -1.19 -13.35 6.18
N ALA A 385 -0.18 -13.27 5.32
CA ALA A 385 1.12 -12.70 5.71
C ALA A 385 0.98 -11.27 6.27
N SER A 386 0.07 -10.48 5.72
CA SER A 386 -0.25 -9.12 6.17
C SER A 386 -0.77 -9.04 7.61
N GLU A 387 -1.41 -10.11 8.11
CA GLU A 387 -1.91 -10.18 9.48
C GLU A 387 -0.83 -10.70 10.44
N ILE A 388 -0.02 -11.67 9.99
CA ILE A 388 1.03 -12.30 10.82
C ILE A 388 2.17 -11.32 11.11
N ILE A 389 2.51 -10.43 10.19
CA ILE A 389 3.67 -9.53 10.29
C ILE A 389 3.60 -8.58 11.49
N GLY A 390 2.41 -8.35 12.05
CA GLY A 390 2.22 -7.45 13.18
C GLY A 390 3.00 -7.85 14.43
N GLU A 391 3.07 -9.14 14.75
CA GLU A 391 3.86 -9.67 15.86
C GLU A 391 5.36 -9.45 15.63
N ALA A 392 5.86 -9.77 14.45
CA ALA A 392 7.25 -9.55 14.08
C ALA A 392 7.61 -8.05 14.13
N THR A 393 6.71 -7.16 13.69
CA THR A 393 6.89 -5.70 13.75
C THR A 393 7.07 -5.23 15.19
N LEU A 394 6.23 -5.71 16.11
CA LEU A 394 6.32 -5.37 17.53
C LEU A 394 7.61 -5.91 18.16
N ALA A 395 7.97 -7.16 17.86
CA ALA A 395 9.17 -7.79 18.38
C ALA A 395 10.45 -7.04 17.94
N ILE A 396 10.54 -6.65 16.67
CA ILE A 396 11.67 -5.88 16.13
C ILE A 396 11.71 -4.47 16.75
N LYS A 397 10.56 -3.79 16.83
CA LYS A 397 10.46 -2.45 17.46
C LYS A 397 10.96 -2.43 18.89
N LEU A 398 10.65 -3.45 19.65
CA LEU A 398 11.06 -3.62 21.05
C LEU A 398 12.44 -4.26 21.19
N LYS A 399 13.13 -4.59 20.07
CA LYS A 399 14.45 -5.25 20.06
C LYS A 399 14.45 -6.56 20.86
N LEU A 400 13.38 -7.34 20.73
CA LEU A 400 13.27 -8.62 21.43
C LEU A 400 14.27 -9.64 20.85
N LYS A 401 14.69 -10.55 21.72
CA LYS A 401 15.46 -11.73 21.33
C LYS A 401 14.51 -12.79 20.76
N PRO A 402 14.94 -13.66 19.85
CA PRO A 402 14.17 -14.80 19.40
C PRO A 402 13.57 -15.61 20.55
N LYS A 403 14.32 -15.80 21.63
CA LYS A 403 13.90 -16.52 22.84
C LYS A 403 12.64 -15.91 23.48
N ASP A 404 12.53 -14.60 23.54
CA ASP A 404 11.39 -13.91 24.20
C ASP A 404 10.07 -14.24 23.47
N VAL A 405 10.11 -14.34 22.14
CA VAL A 405 8.97 -14.73 21.32
C VAL A 405 8.70 -16.25 21.45
N ILE A 406 9.75 -17.09 21.41
CA ILE A 406 9.64 -18.55 21.49
C ILE A 406 9.03 -19.00 22.83
N GLU A 407 9.33 -18.32 23.94
CA GLU A 407 8.79 -18.62 25.27
C GLU A 407 7.35 -18.10 25.47
N THR A 408 6.84 -17.28 24.55
CA THR A 408 5.44 -16.86 24.53
C THR A 408 4.58 -18.02 24.00
N ILE A 409 3.52 -18.39 24.73
CA ILE A 409 2.61 -19.48 24.33
C ILE A 409 1.73 -18.98 23.19
N HIS A 410 1.81 -19.64 22.03
CA HIS A 410 0.99 -19.35 20.85
C HIS A 410 -0.18 -20.33 20.76
N ALA A 411 -1.30 -19.84 20.23
CA ALA A 411 -2.48 -20.69 20.03
C ALA A 411 -2.25 -21.71 18.90
N HIS A 412 -2.78 -22.93 19.06
CA HIS A 412 -2.66 -24.01 18.09
C HIS A 412 -4.04 -24.50 17.60
N PRO A 413 -4.24 -24.80 16.29
CA PRO A 413 -3.33 -24.53 15.17
C PRO A 413 -3.56 -23.13 14.58
N THR A 414 -2.48 -22.40 14.37
CA THR A 414 -2.52 -21.03 13.79
C THR A 414 -1.39 -20.80 12.79
N LEU A 415 -1.54 -19.79 11.93
CA LEU A 415 -0.48 -19.39 11.00
C LEU A 415 0.71 -18.69 11.69
N PRO A 416 0.53 -17.85 12.74
CA PRO A 416 1.65 -17.27 13.51
C PRO A 416 2.65 -18.28 14.06
N GLU A 417 2.27 -19.55 14.31
CA GLU A 417 3.22 -20.58 14.73
C GLU A 417 4.38 -20.77 13.75
N ALA A 418 4.17 -20.46 12.46
CA ALA A 418 5.25 -20.49 11.45
C ALA A 418 6.36 -19.47 11.75
N PHE A 419 6.02 -18.31 12.32
CA PHE A 419 7.00 -17.32 12.76
C PHE A 419 7.81 -17.83 13.95
N VAL A 420 7.16 -18.45 14.93
CA VAL A 420 7.83 -19.06 16.09
C VAL A 420 8.76 -20.19 15.68
N ASP A 421 8.33 -21.05 14.75
CA ASP A 421 9.16 -22.16 14.27
C ASP A 421 10.35 -21.69 13.42
N ALA A 422 10.18 -20.59 12.65
CA ALA A 422 11.30 -19.93 11.98
C ALA A 422 12.32 -19.39 13.00
N LEU A 423 11.88 -18.80 14.11
CA LEU A 423 12.77 -18.34 15.18
C LEU A 423 13.50 -19.51 15.88
N ARG A 424 12.81 -20.61 16.14
CA ARG A 424 13.43 -21.84 16.70
C ARG A 424 14.51 -22.41 15.79
N SER A 425 14.35 -22.24 14.47
CA SER A 425 15.34 -22.70 13.48
C SER A 425 16.68 -21.96 13.58
N LEU A 426 16.71 -20.72 14.12
CA LEU A 426 17.97 -19.98 14.32
C LEU A 426 18.95 -20.73 15.24
N ASP A 427 18.43 -21.40 16.27
CA ASP A 427 19.21 -22.21 17.23
C ASP A 427 19.32 -23.69 16.83
N GLY A 428 18.84 -24.09 15.65
CA GLY A 428 18.77 -25.49 15.23
C GLY A 428 17.79 -26.33 16.06
N LYS A 429 16.81 -25.68 16.69
CA LYS A 429 15.80 -26.33 17.57
C LYS A 429 14.41 -26.37 16.92
N SER A 430 14.33 -26.28 15.61
CA SER A 430 13.06 -26.49 14.90
C SER A 430 12.51 -27.88 15.21
N ILE A 431 11.21 -27.95 15.52
CA ILE A 431 10.51 -29.22 15.84
C ILE A 431 9.84 -29.76 14.57
N HIS A 432 9.39 -28.88 13.67
CA HIS A 432 8.56 -29.25 12.53
C HIS A 432 9.27 -29.11 11.17
N SER A 433 10.53 -28.66 11.12
CA SER A 433 11.35 -28.61 9.91
C SER A 433 12.78 -29.03 10.22
N SER A 434 13.47 -29.66 9.26
CA SER A 434 14.89 -30.06 9.35
C SER A 434 15.78 -28.95 8.79
#